data_cd3fad99d60ff8e7c816826c3d2bec11
#
_entry.id   cd3fad99d60ff8e7c816826c3d2bec11
#
_cell.length_a   1.000
_cell.length_b   1.000
_cell.length_c   1.000
_cell.angle_alpha   90.00
_cell.angle_beta   90.00
_cell.angle_gamma   90.00
#
_symmetry.space_group_name_H-M   'P 1'
#
loop_
_entity.id
_entity.type
_entity.pdbx_description
1 polymer ?
#
loop_
_entity_poly.entity_id
_entity_poly.type
_entity_poly.pdbx_seq_one_letter_code
_entity_poly.pdbx_strand_id
1 'polypeptide(L)'
;MTAGWYRAVLARVPEHARLLDIGIGTGAALLANADLVEQRDLRVVGVDIDAAYIDRCRAEVARCGLGDRIEARLESVYDHASGPYGAAYFSGSFMLMPDPPAALRHVATLLEPGAPVFFTQTFEHERSPLLERVKPLLRWLTTIDFGRVTYEAEFRAAVAAGGLTIESVTVLERGAQRSSVLVTARV
;
A
#
# COMPACT_ATOMS: atom_id res chain seq x y z
N MET A 1 8.51 10.45 -5.79
CA MET A 1 7.48 10.30 -4.75
C MET A 1 7.33 8.86 -4.30
N THR A 2 6.78 7.94 -5.07
CA THR A 2 6.54 6.55 -4.67
C THR A 2 7.79 5.74 -4.29
N ALA A 3 8.93 5.91 -4.98
CA ALA A 3 10.18 5.23 -4.60
C ALA A 3 10.67 5.63 -3.19
N GLY A 4 10.53 6.91 -2.81
CA GLY A 4 10.86 7.38 -1.46
C GLY A 4 9.93 6.80 -0.39
N TRP A 5 8.67 6.54 -0.73
CA TRP A 5 7.72 5.88 0.17
C TRP A 5 8.15 4.44 0.45
N TYR A 6 8.47 3.68 -0.60
CA TYR A 6 9.00 2.32 -0.44
C TYR A 6 10.26 2.32 0.40
N ARG A 7 11.20 3.24 0.16
CA ARG A 7 12.43 3.33 0.96
C ARG A 7 12.14 3.52 2.45
N ALA A 8 11.21 4.41 2.78
CA ALA A 8 10.82 4.67 4.16
C ALA A 8 10.16 3.46 4.84
N VAL A 9 9.37 2.68 4.10
CA VAL A 9 8.73 1.46 4.60
C VAL A 9 9.75 0.34 4.72
N LEU A 10 10.50 0.01 3.65
CA LEU A 10 11.45 -1.10 3.64
C LEU A 10 12.51 -0.96 4.74
N ALA A 11 12.93 0.28 5.06
CA ALA A 11 13.85 0.53 6.17
C ALA A 11 13.27 0.18 7.56
N ARG A 12 11.94 0.00 7.67
CA ARG A 12 11.21 -0.32 8.92
C ARG A 12 10.66 -1.74 8.96
N VAL A 13 10.56 -2.42 7.82
CA VAL A 13 10.18 -3.84 7.76
C VAL A 13 11.22 -4.65 8.56
N PRO A 14 10.83 -5.60 9.42
CA PRO A 14 11.79 -6.46 10.13
C PRO A 14 12.74 -7.16 9.15
N GLU A 15 14.00 -7.36 9.55
CA GLU A 15 14.97 -8.10 8.74
C GLU A 15 14.54 -9.56 8.57
N HIS A 16 14.88 -10.14 7.42
CA HIS A 16 14.50 -11.51 7.03
C HIS A 16 12.99 -11.72 6.90
N ALA A 17 12.18 -10.64 6.98
CA ALA A 17 10.73 -10.76 6.94
C ALA A 17 10.22 -11.09 5.53
N ARG A 18 9.08 -11.79 5.53
CA ARG A 18 8.22 -11.90 4.35
C ARG A 18 7.22 -10.74 4.36
N LEU A 19 7.28 -9.90 3.34
CA LEU A 19 6.42 -8.71 3.21
C LEU A 19 5.28 -9.00 2.23
N LEU A 20 4.04 -8.70 2.62
CA LEU A 20 2.89 -8.65 1.70
C LEU A 20 2.72 -7.22 1.20
N ASP A 21 2.89 -6.99 -0.09
CA ASP A 21 2.75 -5.69 -0.77
C ASP A 21 1.41 -5.65 -1.52
N ILE A 22 0.45 -4.89 -0.99
CA ILE A 22 -0.93 -4.86 -1.48
C ILE A 22 -1.14 -3.69 -2.43
N GLY A 23 -1.38 -4.00 -3.71
CA GLY A 23 -1.41 -3.04 -4.80
C GLY A 23 -0.01 -2.70 -5.29
N ILE A 24 0.84 -3.74 -5.51
CA ILE A 24 2.23 -3.58 -5.96
C ILE A 24 2.36 -2.84 -7.29
N GLY A 25 1.32 -2.86 -8.11
CA GLY A 25 1.32 -2.25 -9.44
C GLY A 25 2.41 -2.84 -10.34
N THR A 26 3.16 -1.97 -11.01
CA THR A 26 4.28 -2.39 -11.88
C THR A 26 5.56 -2.78 -11.13
N GLY A 27 5.59 -2.69 -9.80
CA GLY A 27 6.77 -2.96 -8.99
C GLY A 27 7.90 -1.93 -9.11
N ALA A 28 7.78 -0.92 -9.97
CA ALA A 28 8.86 0.01 -10.27
C ALA A 28 9.40 0.76 -9.03
N ALA A 29 8.52 1.12 -8.10
CA ALA A 29 8.91 1.81 -6.88
C ALA A 29 9.62 0.89 -5.86
N LEU A 30 9.19 -0.38 -5.79
CA LEU A 30 9.89 -1.43 -5.03
C LEU A 30 11.27 -1.70 -5.61
N LEU A 31 11.36 -1.95 -6.91
CA LEU A 31 12.61 -2.26 -7.62
C LEU A 31 13.62 -1.12 -7.58
N ALA A 32 13.16 0.14 -7.52
CA ALA A 32 14.05 1.29 -7.29
C ALA A 32 14.74 1.27 -5.90
N ASN A 33 14.33 0.35 -5.02
CA ASN A 33 14.88 0.12 -3.68
C ASN A 33 15.34 -1.34 -3.50
N ALA A 34 15.78 -1.99 -4.56
CA ALA A 34 16.29 -3.36 -4.55
C ALA A 34 17.42 -3.56 -3.54
N ASP A 35 18.26 -2.52 -3.37
CA ASP A 35 19.33 -2.47 -2.37
C ASP A 35 18.83 -2.79 -0.96
N LEU A 36 17.70 -2.23 -0.55
CA LEU A 36 17.10 -2.49 0.76
C LEU A 36 16.46 -3.88 0.85
N VAL A 37 15.86 -4.36 -0.23
CA VAL A 37 15.30 -5.73 -0.28
C VAL A 37 16.40 -6.75 -0.05
N GLU A 38 17.56 -6.56 -0.69
CA GLU A 38 18.73 -7.44 -0.56
C GLU A 38 19.41 -7.27 0.80
N GLN A 39 19.72 -6.03 1.18
CA GLN A 39 20.44 -5.72 2.43
C GLN A 39 19.71 -6.24 3.67
N ARG A 40 18.39 -6.18 3.68
CA ARG A 40 17.56 -6.61 4.81
C ARG A 40 17.04 -8.04 4.64
N ASP A 41 17.50 -8.74 3.60
CA ASP A 41 17.09 -10.11 3.25
C ASP A 41 15.57 -10.31 3.23
N LEU A 42 14.85 -9.38 2.58
CA LEU A 42 13.40 -9.42 2.49
C LEU A 42 12.94 -10.37 1.38
N ARG A 43 11.77 -10.99 1.59
CA ARG A 43 11.01 -11.69 0.57
C ARG A 43 9.67 -11.00 0.39
N VAL A 44 9.38 -10.52 -0.82
CA VAL A 44 8.17 -9.75 -1.10
C VAL A 44 7.21 -10.58 -1.93
N VAL A 45 5.97 -10.67 -1.46
CA VAL A 45 4.84 -11.15 -2.25
C VAL A 45 3.95 -9.96 -2.55
N GLY A 46 3.92 -9.53 -3.81
CA GLY A 46 3.07 -8.44 -4.25
C GLY A 46 1.80 -8.94 -4.90
N VAL A 47 0.66 -8.39 -4.52
CA VAL A 47 -0.64 -8.70 -5.12
C VAL A 47 -1.22 -7.46 -5.81
N ASP A 48 -1.82 -7.66 -6.97
CA ASP A 48 -2.57 -6.63 -7.69
C ASP A 48 -3.63 -7.30 -8.57
N ILE A 49 -4.74 -6.58 -8.82
CA ILE A 49 -5.84 -7.05 -9.67
C ILE A 49 -5.68 -6.67 -11.14
N ASP A 50 -4.73 -5.81 -11.47
CA ASP A 50 -4.46 -5.36 -12.83
C ASP A 50 -3.43 -6.29 -13.51
N ALA A 51 -3.90 -7.05 -14.51
CA ALA A 51 -3.07 -7.99 -15.24
C ALA A 51 -1.90 -7.32 -15.96
N ALA A 52 -2.10 -6.14 -16.57
CA ALA A 52 -1.04 -5.42 -17.27
C ALA A 52 0.05 -4.93 -16.32
N TYR A 53 -0.33 -4.53 -15.10
CA TYR A 53 0.63 -4.15 -14.06
C TYR A 53 1.43 -5.36 -13.59
N ILE A 54 0.79 -6.48 -13.32
CA ILE A 54 1.46 -7.70 -12.85
C ILE A 54 2.41 -8.26 -13.92
N ASP A 55 1.98 -8.30 -15.19
CA ASP A 55 2.85 -8.78 -16.28
C ASP A 55 4.10 -7.90 -16.41
N ARG A 56 3.94 -6.59 -16.31
CA ARG A 56 5.07 -5.67 -16.30
C ARG A 56 5.94 -5.83 -15.06
N CYS A 57 5.35 -6.00 -13.88
CA CYS A 57 6.10 -6.24 -12.64
C CYS A 57 6.96 -7.51 -12.76
N ARG A 58 6.40 -8.62 -13.22
CA ARG A 58 7.12 -9.87 -13.44
C ARG A 58 8.29 -9.71 -14.41
N ALA A 59 8.07 -9.01 -15.52
CA ALA A 59 9.12 -8.74 -16.50
C ALA A 59 10.27 -7.92 -15.91
N GLU A 60 9.96 -6.87 -15.14
CA GLU A 60 10.96 -6.03 -14.50
C GLU A 60 11.70 -6.76 -13.36
N VAL A 61 11.00 -7.56 -12.55
CA VAL A 61 11.62 -8.42 -11.51
C VAL A 61 12.62 -9.39 -12.15
N ALA A 62 12.24 -10.05 -13.24
CA ALA A 62 13.13 -10.97 -13.96
C ALA A 62 14.34 -10.24 -14.55
N ARG A 63 14.14 -9.06 -15.14
CA ARG A 63 15.23 -8.23 -15.70
C ARG A 63 16.24 -7.78 -14.64
N CYS A 64 15.76 -7.53 -13.41
CA CYS A 64 16.62 -7.15 -12.28
C CYS A 64 17.24 -8.35 -11.55
N GLY A 65 16.93 -9.60 -11.94
CA GLY A 65 17.45 -10.80 -11.28
C GLY A 65 16.90 -11.03 -9.87
N LEU A 66 15.74 -10.48 -9.54
CA LEU A 66 15.15 -10.53 -8.18
C LEU A 66 14.02 -11.55 -8.04
N GLY A 67 13.88 -12.49 -8.98
CA GLY A 67 12.82 -13.51 -8.97
C GLY A 67 12.82 -14.41 -7.74
N ASP A 68 13.96 -14.62 -7.09
CA ASP A 68 14.07 -15.41 -5.86
C ASP A 68 13.59 -14.63 -4.62
N ARG A 69 13.42 -13.31 -4.74
CA ARG A 69 13.05 -12.42 -3.62
C ARG A 69 11.69 -11.76 -3.78
N ILE A 70 11.23 -11.54 -5.02
CA ILE A 70 9.99 -10.82 -5.33
C ILE A 70 9.10 -11.68 -6.20
N GLU A 71 7.93 -12.00 -5.70
CA GLU A 71 6.87 -12.71 -6.40
C GLU A 71 5.69 -11.76 -6.64
N ALA A 72 5.25 -11.58 -7.91
CA ALA A 72 4.09 -10.77 -8.25
C ALA A 72 2.92 -11.67 -8.67
N ARG A 73 1.77 -11.53 -8.01
CA ARG A 73 0.57 -12.35 -8.20
C ARG A 73 -0.60 -11.52 -8.70
N LEU A 74 -1.25 -12.02 -9.74
CA LEU A 74 -2.51 -11.48 -10.23
C LEU A 74 -3.65 -12.06 -9.38
N GLU A 75 -3.96 -11.39 -8.29
CA GLU A 75 -5.04 -11.80 -7.40
C GLU A 75 -5.52 -10.62 -6.54
N SER A 76 -6.74 -10.72 -6.05
CA SER A 76 -7.28 -9.78 -5.08
C SER A 76 -6.73 -10.08 -3.67
N VAL A 77 -6.43 -9.03 -2.89
CA VAL A 77 -6.06 -9.21 -1.49
C VAL A 77 -7.11 -9.95 -0.68
N TYR A 78 -8.40 -9.86 -1.05
CA TYR A 78 -9.49 -10.55 -0.37
C TYR A 78 -9.46 -12.07 -0.57
N ASP A 79 -8.84 -12.54 -1.65
CA ASP A 79 -8.74 -13.96 -2.02
C ASP A 79 -7.36 -14.53 -1.68
N HIS A 80 -6.40 -13.67 -1.28
CA HIS A 80 -5.05 -14.07 -0.96
C HIS A 80 -5.01 -14.95 0.30
N ALA A 81 -4.45 -16.16 0.21
CA ALA A 81 -4.50 -17.16 1.28
C ALA A 81 -3.12 -17.60 1.78
N SER A 82 -2.04 -17.07 1.20
CA SER A 82 -0.69 -17.45 1.68
C SER A 82 -0.26 -16.58 2.86
N GLY A 83 0.57 -17.15 3.72
CA GLY A 83 1.14 -16.53 4.91
C GLY A 83 1.99 -17.54 5.68
N PRO A 84 2.42 -17.24 6.91
CA PRO A 84 2.34 -15.93 7.53
C PRO A 84 3.32 -14.90 6.94
N TYR A 85 3.04 -13.60 7.19
CA TYR A 85 3.88 -12.47 6.79
C TYR A 85 4.37 -11.72 8.03
N GLY A 86 5.66 -11.34 8.02
CA GLY A 86 6.26 -10.52 9.07
C GLY A 86 5.92 -9.02 8.95
N ALA A 87 5.32 -8.59 7.83
CA ALA A 87 4.77 -7.25 7.64
C ALA A 87 3.80 -7.22 6.46
N ALA A 88 2.89 -6.21 6.43
CA ALA A 88 2.10 -5.88 5.26
C ALA A 88 2.26 -4.40 4.89
N TYR A 89 2.10 -4.07 3.60
CA TYR A 89 2.23 -2.71 3.11
C TYR A 89 1.15 -2.37 2.07
N PHE A 90 0.50 -1.23 2.24
CA PHE A 90 -0.43 -0.62 1.31
C PHE A 90 0.19 0.67 0.74
N SER A 91 0.70 0.61 -0.49
CA SER A 91 1.32 1.75 -1.16
C SER A 91 0.30 2.64 -1.86
N GLY A 92 -0.41 3.48 -1.09
CA GLY A 92 -1.48 4.33 -1.60
C GLY A 92 -2.73 3.57 -2.05
N SER A 93 -2.80 2.27 -1.83
CA SER A 93 -3.85 1.37 -2.33
C SER A 93 -5.02 1.20 -1.36
N PHE A 94 -4.80 1.38 -0.05
CA PHE A 94 -5.78 1.04 0.99
C PHE A 94 -7.15 1.69 0.80
N MET A 95 -7.20 3.01 0.63
CA MET A 95 -8.45 3.75 0.47
C MET A 95 -9.07 3.62 -0.92
N LEU A 96 -8.43 2.93 -1.86
CA LEU A 96 -8.98 2.59 -3.17
C LEU A 96 -9.75 1.27 -3.17
N MET A 97 -9.63 0.49 -2.11
CA MET A 97 -10.28 -0.81 -2.00
C MET A 97 -11.80 -0.69 -1.88
N PRO A 98 -12.58 -1.66 -2.36
CA PRO A 98 -14.04 -1.68 -2.22
C PRO A 98 -14.51 -1.62 -0.76
N ASP A 99 -13.87 -2.38 0.13
CA ASP A 99 -14.11 -2.42 1.57
C ASP A 99 -12.76 -2.44 2.32
N PRO A 100 -12.16 -1.26 2.60
CA PRO A 100 -10.88 -1.18 3.27
C PRO A 100 -10.84 -1.88 4.64
N PRO A 101 -11.86 -1.75 5.53
CA PRO A 101 -11.89 -2.49 6.79
C PRO A 101 -11.89 -4.02 6.61
N ALA A 102 -12.62 -4.55 5.62
CA ALA A 102 -12.63 -5.98 5.34
C ALA A 102 -11.26 -6.47 4.83
N ALA A 103 -10.61 -5.69 3.98
CA ALA A 103 -9.24 -5.98 3.52
C ALA A 103 -8.27 -6.08 4.71
N LEU A 104 -8.35 -5.14 5.66
CA LEU A 104 -7.49 -5.17 6.86
C LEU A 104 -7.77 -6.37 7.75
N ARG A 105 -9.04 -6.67 8.03
CA ARG A 105 -9.40 -7.87 8.81
C ARG A 105 -8.85 -9.14 8.17
N HIS A 106 -8.94 -9.23 6.85
CA HIS A 106 -8.39 -10.37 6.11
C HIS A 106 -6.86 -10.41 6.21
N VAL A 107 -6.18 -9.30 5.90
CA VAL A 107 -4.71 -9.20 5.99
C VAL A 107 -4.22 -9.55 7.38
N ALA A 108 -4.91 -9.10 8.44
CA ALA A 108 -4.55 -9.43 9.83
C ALA A 108 -4.47 -10.94 10.09
N THR A 109 -5.32 -11.76 9.42
CA THR A 109 -5.27 -13.22 9.53
C THR A 109 -4.05 -13.86 8.86
N LEU A 110 -3.38 -13.13 7.98
CA LEU A 110 -2.21 -13.57 7.21
C LEU A 110 -0.88 -13.14 7.86
N LEU A 111 -0.94 -12.37 8.95
CA LEU A 111 0.24 -11.82 9.61
C LEU A 111 0.72 -12.70 10.75
N GLU A 112 2.02 -12.60 11.01
CA GLU A 112 2.61 -13.09 12.26
C GLU A 112 2.10 -12.26 13.45
N PRO A 113 2.00 -12.83 14.65
CA PRO A 113 1.61 -12.08 15.84
C PRO A 113 2.48 -10.83 16.04
N GLY A 114 1.83 -9.66 16.14
CA GLY A 114 2.51 -8.38 16.33
C GLY A 114 3.21 -7.82 15.10
N ALA A 115 3.04 -8.41 13.91
CA ALA A 115 3.59 -7.87 12.67
C ALA A 115 3.00 -6.50 12.33
N PRO A 116 3.82 -5.54 11.87
CA PRO A 116 3.36 -4.21 11.50
C PRO A 116 2.62 -4.20 10.15
N VAL A 117 1.63 -3.32 10.06
CA VAL A 117 0.99 -2.94 8.80
C VAL A 117 1.38 -1.50 8.50
N PHE A 118 1.98 -1.29 7.32
CA PHE A 118 2.41 0.01 6.85
C PHE A 118 1.43 0.54 5.80
N PHE A 119 1.21 1.86 5.83
CA PHE A 119 0.44 2.57 4.83
C PHE A 119 1.21 3.82 4.41
N THR A 120 1.37 4.04 3.12
CA THR A 120 1.70 5.37 2.62
C THR A 120 0.46 5.96 1.97
N GLN A 121 0.07 7.14 2.43
CA GLN A 121 -1.16 7.79 2.02
C GLN A 121 -0.94 9.29 1.88
N THR A 122 -1.63 9.91 0.93
CA THR A 122 -1.71 11.36 0.81
C THR A 122 -3.02 11.83 1.41
N PHE A 123 -2.95 12.73 2.38
CA PHE A 123 -4.11 13.39 2.97
C PHE A 123 -4.25 14.82 2.45
N GLU A 124 -5.46 15.23 2.13
CA GLU A 124 -5.78 16.62 1.85
C GLU A 124 -6.12 17.37 3.14
N HIS A 125 -5.64 18.62 3.26
CA HIS A 125 -5.80 19.42 4.47
C HIS A 125 -7.15 20.12 4.55
N GLU A 126 -7.75 20.48 3.41
CA GLU A 126 -9.01 21.22 3.37
C GLU A 126 -10.09 20.46 2.58
N ARG A 127 -11.30 20.41 3.16
CA ARG A 127 -12.50 20.00 2.44
C ARG A 127 -12.90 21.14 1.49
N SER A 128 -12.75 20.95 0.20
CA SER A 128 -13.30 21.88 -0.79
C SER A 128 -14.76 21.51 -1.09
N PRO A 129 -15.75 22.24 -0.54
CA PRO A 129 -17.17 21.92 -0.74
C PRO A 129 -17.61 22.04 -2.20
N LEU A 130 -16.84 22.81 -3.02
CA LEU A 130 -17.11 22.95 -4.46
C LEU A 130 -16.75 21.66 -5.24
N LEU A 131 -15.62 21.02 -4.90
CA LEU A 131 -15.19 19.75 -5.50
C LEU A 131 -16.16 18.61 -5.17
N GLU A 132 -16.72 18.58 -3.97
CA GLU A 132 -17.68 17.55 -3.58
C GLU A 132 -18.99 17.60 -4.39
N ARG A 133 -19.41 18.80 -4.82
CA ARG A 133 -20.61 18.98 -5.65
C ARG A 133 -20.42 18.59 -7.12
N VAL A 134 -19.20 18.65 -7.62
CA VAL A 134 -18.89 18.39 -9.05
C VAL A 134 -18.46 16.93 -9.28
N LYS A 135 -18.00 16.22 -8.23
CA LYS A 135 -17.57 14.82 -8.29
C LYS A 135 -18.57 13.84 -8.94
N PRO A 136 -19.90 13.90 -8.69
CA PRO A 136 -20.82 12.97 -9.33
C PRO A 136 -20.88 13.14 -10.85
N LEU A 137 -20.67 14.36 -11.35
CA LEU A 137 -20.73 14.68 -12.78
C LEU A 137 -19.44 14.26 -13.51
N LEU A 138 -18.28 14.37 -12.85
CA LEU A 138 -16.98 13.97 -13.41
C LEU A 138 -16.82 12.45 -13.50
N ARG A 139 -17.42 11.66 -12.57
CA ARG A 139 -17.44 10.20 -12.63
C ARG A 139 -18.09 9.64 -13.90
N TRP A 140 -18.96 10.41 -14.54
CA TRP A 140 -19.67 9.98 -15.76
C TRP A 140 -18.87 10.30 -17.03
N LEU A 141 -17.90 11.23 -16.98
CA LEU A 141 -17.15 11.71 -18.15
C LEU A 141 -15.74 11.11 -18.27
N THR A 142 -15.17 10.50 -17.23
CA THR A 142 -13.81 9.98 -17.30
C THR A 142 -13.74 8.60 -16.63
N THR A 143 -13.22 7.63 -17.37
CA THR A 143 -12.87 6.28 -16.86
C THR A 143 -11.62 6.30 -15.96
N ILE A 144 -11.05 7.48 -15.71
CA ILE A 144 -9.90 7.67 -14.83
C ILE A 144 -10.43 8.09 -13.47
N ASP A 145 -10.36 7.19 -12.51
CA ASP A 145 -10.61 7.48 -11.10
C ASP A 145 -9.48 8.41 -10.61
N PHE A 146 -9.67 9.72 -10.75
CA PHE A 146 -8.79 10.72 -10.13
C PHE A 146 -8.92 10.54 -8.62
N GLY A 147 -7.98 9.78 -8.04
CA GLY A 147 -7.85 9.28 -6.70
C GLY A 147 -8.81 9.93 -5.70
N ARG A 148 -9.61 9.11 -5.03
CA ARG A 148 -10.48 9.57 -3.94
C ARG A 148 -9.67 10.47 -3.03
N VAL A 149 -10.10 11.72 -2.88
CA VAL A 149 -9.56 12.61 -1.86
C VAL A 149 -9.70 11.89 -0.53
N THR A 150 -8.58 11.56 0.10
CA THR A 150 -8.57 10.85 1.37
C THR A 150 -8.36 11.87 2.47
N TYR A 151 -9.31 11.91 3.40
CA TYR A 151 -9.18 12.68 4.62
C TYR A 151 -8.63 11.80 5.74
N GLU A 152 -7.76 12.36 6.57
CA GLU A 152 -7.13 11.61 7.66
C GLU A 152 -8.15 10.95 8.60
N ALA A 153 -9.28 11.63 8.90
CA ALA A 153 -10.32 11.09 9.77
C ALA A 153 -10.98 9.84 9.18
N GLU A 154 -11.24 9.82 7.87
CA GLU A 154 -11.83 8.66 7.17
C GLU A 154 -10.86 7.48 7.15
N PHE A 155 -9.58 7.75 6.89
CA PHE A 155 -8.53 6.75 6.94
C PHE A 155 -8.41 6.12 8.33
N ARG A 156 -8.34 6.97 9.39
CA ARG A 156 -8.26 6.49 10.79
C ARG A 156 -9.47 5.64 11.17
N ALA A 157 -10.67 6.07 10.77
CA ALA A 157 -11.89 5.31 11.01
C ALA A 157 -11.86 3.94 10.31
N ALA A 158 -11.39 3.89 9.06
CA ALA A 158 -11.27 2.63 8.32
C ALA A 158 -10.24 1.68 8.94
N VAL A 159 -9.10 2.20 9.40
CA VAL A 159 -8.07 1.39 10.10
C VAL A 159 -8.62 0.81 11.40
N ALA A 160 -9.30 1.64 12.22
CA ALA A 160 -9.92 1.19 13.47
C ALA A 160 -11.04 0.16 13.21
N ALA A 161 -11.89 0.37 12.20
CA ALA A 161 -12.94 -0.59 11.81
C ALA A 161 -12.36 -1.91 11.26
N GLY A 162 -11.13 -1.88 10.76
CA GLY A 162 -10.34 -3.06 10.37
C GLY A 162 -9.71 -3.81 11.54
N GLY A 163 -9.84 -3.30 12.78
CA GLY A 163 -9.31 -3.93 13.98
C GLY A 163 -7.85 -3.59 14.30
N LEU A 164 -7.26 -2.59 13.63
CA LEU A 164 -5.88 -2.19 13.88
C LEU A 164 -5.79 -0.89 14.68
N THR A 165 -4.72 -0.79 15.48
CA THR A 165 -4.35 0.43 16.22
C THR A 165 -3.19 1.14 15.53
N ILE A 166 -3.34 2.43 15.26
CA ILE A 166 -2.26 3.25 14.70
C ILE A 166 -1.24 3.55 15.80
N GLU A 167 0.00 3.13 15.60
CA GLU A 167 1.11 3.38 16.53
C GLU A 167 1.85 4.68 16.20
N SER A 168 2.04 4.98 14.91
CA SER A 168 2.78 6.18 14.49
C SER A 168 2.31 6.72 13.15
N VAL A 169 2.47 8.04 12.99
CA VAL A 169 2.28 8.75 11.73
C VAL A 169 3.51 9.62 11.49
N THR A 170 4.22 9.34 10.41
CA THR A 170 5.42 10.09 10.00
C THR A 170 5.12 10.86 8.73
N VAL A 171 5.29 12.18 8.74
CA VAL A 171 5.15 13.01 7.53
C VAL A 171 6.36 12.76 6.63
N LEU A 172 6.13 12.27 5.42
CA LEU A 172 7.17 12.06 4.39
C LEU A 172 7.38 13.31 3.55
N GLU A 173 6.28 13.94 3.13
CA GLU A 173 6.30 15.17 2.33
C GLU A 173 5.17 16.08 2.81
N ARG A 174 5.45 17.36 2.95
CA ARG A 174 4.47 18.38 3.31
C ARG A 174 4.31 19.39 2.18
N GLY A 175 3.13 19.45 1.60
CA GLY A 175 2.71 20.47 0.65
C GLY A 175 1.71 21.45 1.27
N ALA A 176 1.37 22.52 0.53
CA ALA A 176 0.43 23.53 1.00
C ALA A 176 -1.00 22.99 1.19
N GLN A 177 -1.45 22.09 0.31
CA GLN A 177 -2.82 21.56 0.32
C GLN A 177 -2.90 20.09 0.74
N ARG A 178 -1.80 19.35 0.69
CA ARG A 178 -1.74 17.91 0.97
C ARG A 178 -0.44 17.51 1.63
N SER A 179 -0.48 16.46 2.43
CA SER A 179 0.71 15.83 3.01
C SER A 179 0.72 14.35 2.69
N SER A 180 1.90 13.84 2.33
CA SER A 180 2.13 12.40 2.23
C SER A 180 2.70 11.88 3.55
N VAL A 181 2.13 10.82 4.06
CA VAL A 181 2.49 10.24 5.36
C VAL A 181 2.77 8.75 5.25
N LEU A 182 3.61 8.27 6.15
CA LEU A 182 3.76 6.87 6.47
C LEU A 182 3.05 6.61 7.81
N VAL A 183 2.10 5.70 7.80
CA VAL A 183 1.39 5.23 8.99
C VAL A 183 1.84 3.82 9.30
N THR A 184 2.14 3.55 10.57
CA THR A 184 2.37 2.20 11.10
C THR A 184 1.24 1.84 12.04
N ALA A 185 0.64 0.66 11.85
CA ALA A 185 -0.42 0.13 12.70
C ALA A 185 -0.16 -1.34 13.04
N ARG A 186 -0.82 -1.84 14.09
CA ARG A 186 -0.80 -3.25 14.51
C ARG A 186 -2.20 -3.73 14.92
N VAL A 187 -2.34 -5.03 14.94
CA VAL A 187 -3.52 -5.72 15.49
C VAL A 187 -3.56 -5.56 17.01
#